data_99ff3e906d20ef7e2c0cdbb294feed36
#
_entry.id   99ff3e906d20ef7e2c0cdbb294feed36
#
_cell.length_a   1.000
_cell.length_b   1.000
_cell.length_c   1.000
_cell.angle_alpha   90.00
_cell.angle_beta   90.00
_cell.angle_gamma   90.00
#
_symmetry.space_group_name_H-M   'P 1'
#
loop_
_entity.id
_entity.type
_entity.pdbx_description
1 polymer ?
#
loop_
_entity_poly.entity_id
_entity_poly.type
_entity_poly.pdbx_seq_one_letter_code
_entity_poly.pdbx_strand_id
1 'polypeptide(L)'
;MSFSIRPDRRFPICCPVIYHVGLREGHGIVWNLSANGWRLSGDVPLRIGQTCPLTVNVPGQHPLFVAGVTLRWVRGQEYGVETVVVEKQTHSRLEHWITRLAQKSVECTP
;
A
#
# COMPACT_ATOMS: atom_id res chain seq x y z
N MET A 1 0.94 26.46 -10.14
CA MET A 1 -0.08 25.49 -10.57
C MET A 1 -0.09 24.30 -9.61
N SER A 2 -1.18 24.06 -8.96
CA SER A 2 -1.25 22.97 -8.00
C SER A 2 -1.39 21.63 -8.74
N PHE A 3 -0.62 20.66 -8.30
CA PHE A 3 -0.68 19.32 -8.85
C PHE A 3 -1.75 18.52 -8.11
N SER A 4 -2.77 18.08 -8.83
CA SER A 4 -3.87 17.31 -8.25
C SER A 4 -3.71 15.83 -8.59
N ILE A 5 -3.62 15.00 -7.55
CA ILE A 5 -3.53 13.55 -7.69
C ILE A 5 -4.89 12.96 -7.37
N ARG A 6 -5.43 12.18 -8.31
CA ARG A 6 -6.68 11.47 -8.07
C ARG A 6 -6.48 10.43 -6.97
N PRO A 7 -7.41 10.31 -6.02
CA PRO A 7 -7.28 9.31 -4.96
C PRO A 7 -7.24 7.87 -5.47
N ASP A 8 -7.84 7.59 -6.62
CA ASP A 8 -7.87 6.27 -7.23
C ASP A 8 -6.70 6.01 -8.18
N ARG A 9 -5.86 7.01 -8.43
CA ARG A 9 -4.69 6.83 -9.28
C ARG A 9 -3.72 5.85 -8.64
N ARG A 10 -3.35 4.81 -9.40
CA ARG A 10 -2.46 3.77 -8.90
C ARG A 10 -1.06 3.94 -9.47
N PHE A 11 -0.08 3.70 -8.60
CA PHE A 11 1.33 3.78 -8.95
C PHE A 11 1.96 2.40 -8.83
N PRO A 12 2.57 1.86 -9.91
CA PRO A 12 3.24 0.57 -9.82
C PRO A 12 4.49 0.69 -8.95
N ILE A 13 4.63 -0.28 -8.06
CA ILE A 13 5.79 -0.41 -7.19
C ILE A 13 6.09 -1.89 -7.02
N CYS A 14 7.19 -2.20 -6.33
CA CYS A 14 7.52 -3.58 -5.98
C CYS A 14 8.21 -3.54 -4.63
N CYS A 15 7.43 -3.65 -3.57
CA CYS A 15 7.94 -3.53 -2.20
C CYS A 15 7.54 -4.74 -1.39
N PRO A 16 8.49 -5.37 -0.66
CA PRO A 16 8.12 -6.42 0.28
C PRO A 16 7.15 -5.91 1.33
N VAL A 17 6.22 -6.74 1.71
CA VAL A 17 5.22 -6.39 2.73
C VAL A 17 5.06 -7.55 3.71
N ILE A 18 4.84 -7.19 4.97
CA ILE A 18 4.48 -8.12 6.03
C ILE A 18 3.11 -7.71 6.54
N TYR A 19 2.22 -8.68 6.73
CA TYR A 19 0.90 -8.42 7.30
C TYR A 19 0.59 -9.48 8.35
N HIS A 20 -0.22 -9.11 9.34
CA HIS A 20 -0.53 -10.00 10.46
C HIS A 20 -2.02 -10.34 10.45
N VAL A 21 -2.31 -11.64 10.44
CA VAL A 21 -3.67 -12.17 10.47
C VAL A 21 -3.78 -13.06 11.70
N GLY A 22 -4.36 -12.52 12.78
CA GLY A 22 -4.35 -13.22 14.07
C GLY A 22 -2.93 -13.42 14.55
N LEU A 23 -2.55 -14.68 14.79
CA LEU A 23 -1.19 -15.04 15.21
C LEU A 23 -0.27 -15.40 14.04
N ARG A 24 -0.76 -15.29 12.81
CA ARG A 24 0.02 -15.63 11.63
C ARG A 24 0.64 -14.39 11.00
N GLU A 25 1.85 -14.54 10.53
CA GLU A 25 2.56 -13.49 9.81
C GLU A 25 2.59 -13.84 8.33
N GLY A 26 2.01 -12.96 7.51
CA GLY A 26 2.03 -13.13 6.06
C GLY A 26 3.13 -12.31 5.44
N HIS A 27 3.73 -12.85 4.38
CA HIS A 27 4.77 -12.21 3.60
C HIS A 27 4.35 -12.11 2.16
N GLY A 28 4.60 -10.97 1.55
CA GLY A 28 4.21 -10.77 0.16
C GLY A 28 4.88 -9.56 -0.46
N ILE A 29 4.30 -9.15 -1.57
CA ILE A 29 4.79 -8.01 -2.36
C ILE A 29 3.63 -7.06 -2.62
N VAL A 30 3.87 -5.77 -2.40
CA VAL A 30 2.95 -4.72 -2.85
C VAL A 30 3.30 -4.39 -4.29
N TRP A 31 2.32 -4.50 -5.18
CA TRP A 31 2.50 -4.30 -6.62
C TRP A 31 2.06 -2.91 -7.09
N ASN A 32 1.14 -2.30 -6.39
CA ASN A 32 0.81 -0.90 -6.62
C ASN A 32 0.14 -0.30 -5.40
N LEU A 33 0.14 1.02 -5.36
CA LEU A 33 -0.52 1.76 -4.31
C LEU A 33 -1.26 2.96 -4.89
N SER A 34 -2.27 3.40 -4.16
CA SER A 34 -2.99 4.66 -4.39
C SER A 34 -3.14 5.36 -3.05
N ALA A 35 -3.73 6.56 -3.07
CA ALA A 35 -3.98 7.29 -1.82
C ALA A 35 -4.87 6.50 -0.85
N ASN A 36 -5.74 5.62 -1.37
CA ASN A 36 -6.72 4.93 -0.57
C ASN A 36 -6.43 3.46 -0.33
N GLY A 37 -5.45 2.87 -1.03
CA GLY A 37 -5.26 1.44 -0.86
C GLY A 37 -4.08 0.87 -1.61
N TRP A 38 -3.98 -0.45 -1.53
CA TRP A 38 -2.83 -1.22 -1.99
C TRP A 38 -3.29 -2.46 -2.71
N ARG A 39 -2.54 -2.85 -3.74
CA ARG A 39 -2.67 -4.18 -4.33
C ARG A 39 -1.43 -4.98 -3.96
N LEU A 40 -1.65 -6.12 -3.35
CA LEU A 40 -0.54 -6.96 -2.90
C LEU A 40 -0.81 -8.42 -3.15
N SER A 41 0.24 -9.22 -3.15
CA SER A 41 0.14 -10.66 -3.10
C SER A 41 0.75 -11.15 -1.78
N GLY A 42 0.31 -12.31 -1.30
CA GLY A 42 0.82 -12.81 -0.04
C GLY A 42 0.56 -14.29 0.15
N ASP A 43 1.31 -14.88 1.10
CA ASP A 43 1.30 -16.31 1.35
C ASP A 43 0.28 -16.75 2.42
N VAL A 44 -0.23 -15.82 3.23
CA VAL A 44 -1.27 -16.11 4.20
C VAL A 44 -2.60 -15.59 3.67
N PRO A 45 -3.63 -16.47 3.55
CA PRO A 45 -4.91 -16.04 3.02
C PRO A 45 -5.60 -14.99 3.86
N LEU A 46 -6.27 -14.05 3.19
CA LEU A 46 -7.10 -13.02 3.79
C LEU A 46 -8.54 -13.23 3.35
N ARG A 47 -9.47 -12.81 4.21
CA ARG A 47 -10.92 -12.87 3.91
C ARG A 47 -11.44 -11.49 3.60
N ILE A 48 -12.40 -11.40 2.69
CA ILE A 48 -13.05 -10.14 2.37
C ILE A 48 -13.66 -9.55 3.63
N GLY A 49 -13.40 -8.26 3.85
CA GLY A 49 -13.84 -7.54 5.04
C GLY A 49 -12.91 -7.63 6.23
N GLN A 50 -11.90 -8.49 6.17
CA GLN A 50 -10.92 -8.64 7.26
C GLN A 50 -10.00 -7.43 7.29
N THR A 51 -9.70 -6.95 8.50
CA THR A 51 -8.79 -5.82 8.73
C THR A 51 -7.52 -6.33 9.38
N CYS A 52 -6.38 -5.85 8.89
CA CYS A 52 -5.09 -6.23 9.45
C CYS A 52 -4.07 -5.11 9.26
N PRO A 53 -2.99 -5.10 10.07
CA PRO A 53 -1.90 -4.14 9.87
C PRO A 53 -0.98 -4.59 8.74
N LEU A 54 -0.35 -3.60 8.09
CA LEU A 54 0.68 -3.82 7.07
C LEU A 54 1.97 -3.16 7.49
N THR A 55 3.08 -3.80 7.18
CA THR A 55 4.40 -3.17 7.22
C THR A 55 5.01 -3.26 5.82
N VAL A 56 5.21 -2.13 5.19
CA VAL A 56 5.75 -2.07 3.83
C VAL A 56 7.22 -1.65 3.89
N ASN A 57 8.09 -2.45 3.29
CA ASN A 57 9.51 -2.14 3.21
C ASN A 57 9.76 -1.26 2.00
N VAL A 58 9.85 0.05 2.24
CA VAL A 58 10.11 1.03 1.20
C VAL A 58 11.62 1.09 0.95
N PRO A 59 12.11 0.87 -0.29
CA PRO A 59 13.54 0.87 -0.54
C PRO A 59 14.24 2.15 -0.10
N GLY A 60 15.34 2.00 0.64
CA GLY A 60 16.14 3.14 1.10
C GLY A 60 15.52 3.96 2.21
N GLN A 61 14.43 3.51 2.82
CA GLN A 61 13.74 4.22 3.87
C GLN A 61 13.37 3.29 5.02
N HIS A 62 12.93 3.87 6.12
CA HIS A 62 12.37 3.09 7.22
C HIS A 62 11.07 2.42 6.75
N PRO A 63 10.76 1.24 7.28
CA PRO A 63 9.49 0.59 6.95
C PRO A 63 8.29 1.50 7.23
N LEU A 64 7.27 1.39 6.40
CA LEU A 64 6.03 2.14 6.54
C LEU A 64 5.00 1.25 7.21
N PHE A 65 4.56 1.64 8.41
CA PHE A 65 3.57 0.87 9.16
C PHE A 65 2.19 1.47 8.96
N VAL A 66 1.27 0.66 8.43
CA VAL A 66 -0.14 1.04 8.27
C VAL A 66 -0.95 0.24 9.28
N ALA A 67 -1.58 0.94 10.21
CA ALA A 67 -2.23 0.30 11.37
C ALA A 67 -3.41 -0.58 10.98
N GLY A 68 -4.15 -0.23 9.93
CA GLY A 68 -5.26 -1.08 9.50
C GLY A 68 -5.60 -0.90 8.04
N VAL A 69 -5.67 -2.02 7.34
CA VAL A 69 -6.22 -2.08 5.99
C VAL A 69 -7.31 -3.15 5.98
N THR A 70 -8.34 -2.94 5.16
CA THR A 70 -9.45 -3.89 5.04
C THR A 70 -9.44 -4.50 3.66
N LEU A 71 -9.55 -5.82 3.60
CA LEU A 71 -9.57 -6.56 2.34
C LEU A 71 -10.87 -6.29 1.61
N ARG A 72 -10.75 -5.79 0.37
CA ARG A 72 -11.91 -5.46 -0.46
C ARG A 72 -12.16 -6.46 -1.58
N TRP A 73 -11.08 -7.05 -2.14
CA TRP A 73 -11.25 -8.06 -3.17
C TRP A 73 -10.09 -9.06 -3.13
N VAL A 74 -10.37 -10.26 -3.60
CA VAL A 74 -9.39 -11.35 -3.71
C VAL A 74 -9.44 -11.88 -5.15
N ARG A 75 -8.26 -12.10 -5.71
CA ARG A 75 -8.13 -12.73 -7.02
C ARG A 75 -6.91 -13.66 -6.99
N GLY A 76 -7.16 -14.94 -6.71
CA GLY A 76 -6.07 -15.89 -6.48
C GLY A 76 -5.27 -15.52 -5.24
N GLN A 77 -3.98 -15.27 -5.39
CA GLN A 77 -3.10 -14.84 -4.30
C GLN A 77 -2.93 -13.32 -4.26
N GLU A 78 -3.68 -12.59 -5.08
CA GLU A 78 -3.65 -11.13 -5.07
C GLU A 78 -4.82 -10.57 -4.28
N TYR A 79 -4.55 -9.49 -3.58
CA TYR A 79 -5.51 -8.85 -2.69
C TYR A 79 -5.54 -7.35 -2.96
N GLY A 80 -6.75 -6.80 -2.96
CA GLY A 80 -6.95 -5.35 -2.94
C GLY A 80 -7.39 -4.95 -1.54
N VAL A 81 -6.62 -4.07 -0.91
CA VAL A 81 -6.90 -3.63 0.45
C VAL A 81 -7.05 -2.11 0.49
N GLU A 82 -7.94 -1.65 1.35
CA GLU A 82 -8.20 -0.23 1.55
C GLU A 82 -7.66 0.20 2.90
N THR A 83 -6.94 1.33 2.93
CA THR A 83 -6.43 1.90 4.18
C THR A 83 -7.59 2.47 4.98
N VAL A 84 -7.79 1.97 6.20
CA VAL A 84 -8.89 2.42 7.08
C VAL A 84 -8.39 3.04 8.37
N VAL A 85 -7.19 2.68 8.83
CA VAL A 85 -6.56 3.26 10.01
C VAL A 85 -5.11 3.56 9.70
N VAL A 86 -4.73 4.83 9.82
CA VAL A 86 -3.35 5.24 9.57
C VAL A 86 -2.97 6.34 10.56
N GLU A 87 -1.80 6.21 11.16
CA GLU A 87 -1.27 7.24 12.04
C GLU A 87 -0.88 8.48 11.24
N LYS A 88 -0.92 9.63 11.90
CA LYS A 88 -0.65 10.92 11.26
C LYS A 88 0.71 10.95 10.58
N GLN A 89 1.76 10.46 11.24
CA GLN A 89 3.11 10.41 10.66
C GLN A 89 3.17 9.50 9.44
N THR A 90 2.53 8.35 9.52
CA THR A 90 2.47 7.40 8.41
C THR A 90 1.71 8.01 7.24
N HIS A 91 0.61 8.70 7.51
CA HIS A 91 -0.18 9.37 6.48
C HIS A 91 0.67 10.42 5.75
N SER A 92 1.43 11.23 6.48
CA SER A 92 2.30 12.23 5.89
C SER A 92 3.38 11.59 5.02
N ARG A 93 3.99 10.51 5.49
CA ARG A 93 5.01 9.78 4.72
C ARG A 93 4.41 9.18 3.45
N LEU A 94 3.21 8.65 3.54
CA LEU A 94 2.50 8.06 2.42
C LEU A 94 2.18 9.12 1.36
N GLU A 95 1.66 10.26 1.78
CA GLU A 95 1.39 11.38 0.86
C GLU A 95 2.65 11.85 0.16
N HIS A 96 3.75 11.96 0.91
CA HIS A 96 5.04 12.35 0.36
C HIS A 96 5.53 11.37 -0.69
N TRP A 97 5.41 10.09 -0.40
CA TRP A 97 5.80 9.04 -1.33
C TRP A 97 4.97 9.06 -2.60
N ILE A 98 3.65 9.18 -2.47
CA ILE A 98 2.74 9.28 -3.62
C ILE A 98 3.08 10.49 -4.48
N THR A 99 3.34 11.63 -3.85
CA THR A 99 3.72 12.85 -4.57
C THR A 99 5.01 12.64 -5.36
N ARG A 100 6.00 11.99 -4.76
CA ARG A 100 7.27 11.69 -5.43
C ARG A 100 7.08 10.72 -6.59
N LEU A 101 6.25 9.70 -6.42
CA LEU A 101 5.92 8.77 -7.49
C LEU A 101 5.22 9.48 -8.66
N ALA A 102 4.30 10.37 -8.34
CA ALA A 102 3.58 11.15 -9.35
C ALA A 102 4.54 12.08 -10.12
N GLN A 103 5.46 12.75 -9.42
CA GLN A 103 6.46 13.62 -10.04
C GLN A 103 7.40 12.81 -10.94
N LYS A 104 7.85 11.67 -10.45
CA LYS A 104 8.75 10.80 -11.20
C LYS A 104 8.07 10.29 -12.47
N SER A 105 6.78 9.99 -12.39
CA SER A 105 6.00 9.56 -13.55
C SER A 105 5.94 10.66 -14.62
N VAL A 106 5.84 11.91 -14.20
CA VAL A 106 5.83 13.06 -15.12
C VAL A 106 7.23 13.29 -15.69
N GLU A 107 8.28 13.17 -14.87
CA GLU A 107 9.66 13.40 -15.30
C GLU A 107 10.17 12.34 -16.27
N CYS A 108 9.61 11.15 -16.25
CA CYS A 108 9.99 10.06 -17.12
C CYS A 108 9.34 10.11 -18.49
N THR A 109 8.68 11.20 -18.82
CA THR A 109 8.08 11.37 -20.14
C THR A 109 9.19 11.57 -21.16
N PRO A 110 9.27 10.74 -22.19
CA PRO A 110 10.29 10.89 -23.24
C PRO A 110 10.12 12.14 -24.07
#